data_8d7a781c0ecfa669efb1c5eb86034485
#
_entry.id   8d7a781c0ecfa669efb1c5eb86034485
#
_cell.length_a   1.000
_cell.length_b   1.000
_cell.length_c   1.000
_cell.angle_alpha   90.00
_cell.angle_beta   90.00
_cell.angle_gamma   90.00
#
_symmetry.space_group_name_H-M   'P 1'
#
loop_
_entity.id
_entity.type
_entity.pdbx_description
1 polymer ?
#
loop_
_entity_poly.entity_id
_entity_poly.type
_entity_poly.pdbx_seq_one_letter_code
_entity_poly.pdbx_strand_id
1 'polypeptide(L)'
;MKKLLLLLLLLSSFSVYSQNVKIKNQVFEVLYSQDLEQPIWIKYQSTNRTTNVNRGAMDFYKEPNIKTSDADDYKANIYDKGHGAPAATFSDNMDNLKQTFSYLNCILQDQYLNRGEWRLLEEQERKWDDTENLTVLITVHFDNPVRRIPTNAAIPSHLEKHIYFEKSGKWRCFVFLNEKPKFKWEQLEKLCEEKEHIK
;
A
#
# COMPACT_ATOMS: atom_id res chain seq x y z
N MET A 1 18.59 -13.60 -63.84
CA MET A 1 17.58 -12.78 -63.14
C MET A 1 17.49 -13.28 -61.71
N LYS A 2 18.20 -12.61 -60.75
CA LYS A 2 18.16 -12.95 -59.32
C LYS A 2 17.04 -12.13 -58.65
N LYS A 3 16.02 -12.80 -58.13
CA LYS A 3 14.95 -12.15 -57.35
C LYS A 3 15.51 -11.88 -55.90
N LEU A 4 15.66 -10.58 -55.60
CA LEU A 4 16.02 -10.12 -54.28
C LEU A 4 14.76 -10.16 -53.41
N LEU A 5 14.70 -11.08 -52.44
CA LEU A 5 13.61 -11.17 -51.48
C LEU A 5 13.89 -10.18 -50.32
N LEU A 6 13.17 -9.04 -50.32
CA LEU A 6 13.28 -8.04 -49.27
C LEU A 6 12.46 -8.54 -48.06
N LEU A 7 13.11 -9.02 -47.02
CA LEU A 7 12.49 -9.41 -45.77
C LEU A 7 12.25 -8.13 -44.92
N LEU A 8 11.04 -7.58 -44.94
CA LEU A 8 10.63 -6.50 -44.00
C LEU A 8 10.52 -7.08 -42.62
N LEU A 9 11.50 -6.85 -41.76
CA LEU A 9 11.41 -7.03 -40.32
C LEU A 9 10.52 -5.91 -39.74
N LEU A 10 9.26 -6.23 -39.49
CA LEU A 10 8.37 -5.40 -38.66
C LEU A 10 8.89 -5.45 -37.21
N LEU A 11 9.74 -4.50 -36.85
CA LEU A 11 10.03 -4.18 -35.46
C LEU A 11 8.77 -3.56 -34.85
N SER A 12 7.93 -4.40 -34.25
CA SER A 12 6.90 -3.92 -33.35
C SER A 12 7.59 -3.33 -32.12
N SER A 13 7.73 -2.02 -32.09
CA SER A 13 8.13 -1.30 -30.87
C SER A 13 7.03 -1.48 -29.84
N PHE A 14 7.20 -2.47 -28.95
CA PHE A 14 6.44 -2.53 -27.72
C PHE A 14 6.84 -1.30 -26.90
N SER A 15 6.02 -0.28 -26.93
CA SER A 15 6.10 0.81 -25.95
C SER A 15 5.87 0.19 -24.58
N VAL A 16 6.94 -0.03 -23.83
CA VAL A 16 6.84 -0.32 -22.40
C VAL A 16 6.39 0.99 -21.74
N TYR A 17 5.08 1.23 -21.75
CA TYR A 17 4.52 2.27 -20.92
C TYR A 17 4.89 1.92 -19.46
N SER A 18 5.37 2.92 -18.74
CA SER A 18 5.53 2.82 -17.29
C SER A 18 4.20 2.31 -16.71
N GLN A 19 4.20 1.09 -16.17
CA GLN A 19 2.98 0.45 -15.68
C GLN A 19 2.56 1.00 -14.30
N ASN A 20 3.21 2.08 -13.84
CA ASN A 20 2.90 2.74 -12.59
C ASN A 20 1.85 3.82 -12.80
N VAL A 21 0.83 3.83 -11.95
CA VAL A 21 -0.22 4.85 -11.94
C VAL A 21 -0.21 5.59 -10.62
N LYS A 22 -0.34 6.92 -10.68
CA LYS A 22 -0.47 7.77 -9.50
C LYS A 22 -1.93 8.19 -9.38
N ILE A 23 -2.56 7.85 -8.26
CA ILE A 23 -3.98 8.12 -7.97
C ILE A 23 -4.07 8.87 -6.64
N LYS A 24 -4.96 9.84 -6.59
CA LYS A 24 -5.32 10.56 -5.37
C LYS A 24 -6.84 10.63 -5.25
N ASN A 25 -7.34 10.25 -4.10
CA ASN A 25 -8.75 10.44 -3.72
C ASN A 25 -8.84 11.27 -2.43
N GLN A 26 -9.99 11.26 -1.74
CA GLN A 26 -10.18 12.03 -0.50
C GLN A 26 -9.47 11.42 0.71
N VAL A 27 -9.10 10.15 0.65
CA VAL A 27 -8.56 9.36 1.78
C VAL A 27 -7.05 9.17 1.66
N PHE A 28 -6.57 8.84 0.47
CA PHE A 28 -5.15 8.54 0.25
C PHE A 28 -4.67 8.98 -1.13
N GLU A 29 -3.35 9.06 -1.24
CA GLU A 29 -2.62 9.18 -2.48
C GLU A 29 -1.72 7.95 -2.62
N VAL A 30 -1.65 7.34 -3.81
CA VAL A 30 -0.91 6.12 -4.06
C VAL A 30 -0.13 6.18 -5.37
N LEU A 31 1.09 5.66 -5.37
CA LEU A 31 1.78 5.21 -6.57
C LEU A 31 1.66 3.70 -6.64
N TYR A 32 0.94 3.20 -7.64
CA TYR A 32 0.63 1.78 -7.79
C TYR A 32 1.33 1.20 -9.01
N SER A 33 1.95 0.04 -8.87
CA SER A 33 2.54 -0.72 -9.97
C SER A 33 1.58 -1.79 -10.48
N GLN A 34 1.15 -1.66 -11.71
CA GLN A 34 0.31 -2.66 -12.39
C GLN A 34 1.08 -3.93 -12.71
N ASP A 35 2.40 -3.86 -12.84
CA ASP A 35 3.26 -5.05 -13.01
C ASP A 35 3.36 -5.86 -11.72
N LEU A 36 3.62 -5.18 -10.60
CA LEU A 36 3.70 -5.80 -9.28
C LEU A 36 2.32 -6.18 -8.73
N GLU A 37 1.25 -5.56 -9.25
CA GLU A 37 -0.11 -5.63 -8.70
C GLU A 37 -0.13 -5.25 -7.21
N GLN A 38 0.72 -4.25 -6.85
CA GLN A 38 0.90 -3.77 -5.49
C GLN A 38 1.18 -2.25 -5.49
N PRO A 39 0.83 -1.53 -4.41
CA PRO A 39 1.30 -0.18 -4.22
C PRO A 39 2.82 -0.14 -4.03
N ILE A 40 3.47 0.89 -4.58
CA ILE A 40 4.88 1.23 -4.33
C ILE A 40 4.95 2.10 -3.07
N TRP A 41 4.03 3.06 -2.96
CA TRP A 41 3.82 3.83 -1.75
C TRP A 41 2.37 4.30 -1.62
N ILE A 42 1.94 4.51 -0.38
CA ILE A 42 0.62 5.05 -0.02
C ILE A 42 0.83 6.17 0.98
N LYS A 43 0.19 7.33 0.76
CA LYS A 43 0.21 8.49 1.65
C LYS A 43 -1.20 8.84 2.10
N TYR A 44 -1.39 9.11 3.40
CA TYR A 44 -2.67 9.55 3.96
C TYR A 44 -2.46 10.51 5.14
N GLN A 45 -3.54 11.17 5.57
CA GLN A 45 -3.56 11.99 6.77
C GLN A 45 -4.48 11.38 7.83
N SER A 46 -3.98 11.25 9.06
CA SER A 46 -4.77 10.90 10.24
C SER A 46 -5.06 12.18 11.04
N THR A 47 -6.35 12.47 11.30
CA THR A 47 -6.78 13.78 11.79
C THR A 47 -7.95 13.66 12.77
N ASN A 48 -7.77 13.00 13.89
CA ASN A 48 -8.78 12.86 14.98
C ASN A 48 -10.24 12.82 14.47
N ARG A 49 -10.54 11.85 13.61
CA ARG A 49 -11.88 11.67 13.03
C ARG A 49 -12.78 10.92 14.00
N THR A 50 -14.01 11.39 14.18
CA THR A 50 -15.01 10.61 14.92
C THR A 50 -15.38 9.37 14.11
N THR A 51 -15.00 8.19 14.61
CA THR A 51 -15.27 6.91 13.96
C THR A 51 -16.60 6.35 14.40
N ASN A 52 -17.59 6.31 13.52
CA ASN A 52 -18.96 5.92 13.84
C ASN A 52 -19.65 5.05 12.78
N VAL A 53 -18.98 4.77 11.66
CA VAL A 53 -19.53 3.93 10.60
C VAL A 53 -18.97 2.52 10.66
N ASN A 54 -19.86 1.52 10.65
CA ASN A 54 -19.46 0.13 10.62
C ASN A 54 -19.26 -0.35 9.18
N ARG A 55 -18.16 -1.04 8.92
CA ARG A 55 -17.84 -1.61 7.59
C ARG A 55 -18.83 -2.68 7.12
N GLY A 56 -19.56 -3.35 8.03
CA GLY A 56 -20.46 -4.44 7.70
C GLY A 56 -19.75 -5.57 6.92
N ALA A 57 -20.36 -5.99 5.82
CA ALA A 57 -19.82 -7.00 4.88
C ALA A 57 -18.99 -6.39 3.74
N MET A 58 -18.47 -5.16 3.88
CA MET A 58 -17.67 -4.51 2.84
C MET A 58 -16.40 -5.29 2.54
N ASP A 59 -16.10 -5.48 1.26
CA ASP A 59 -14.89 -6.12 0.75
C ASP A 59 -14.22 -5.22 -0.30
N PHE A 60 -12.97 -5.53 -0.65
CA PHE A 60 -12.19 -4.75 -1.61
C PHE A 60 -12.77 -4.79 -3.02
N TYR A 61 -12.69 -3.67 -3.72
CA TYR A 61 -13.15 -3.50 -5.11
C TYR A 61 -12.01 -3.06 -6.02
N LYS A 62 -12.15 -3.41 -7.31
CA LYS A 62 -11.20 -3.01 -8.36
C LYS A 62 -11.54 -1.62 -8.91
N GLU A 63 -10.51 -0.83 -9.18
CA GLU A 63 -10.67 0.40 -9.96
C GLU A 63 -10.78 0.09 -11.45
N PRO A 64 -11.67 0.77 -12.17
CA PRO A 64 -11.80 0.58 -13.62
C PRO A 64 -10.48 0.89 -14.34
N ASN A 65 -10.14 0.06 -15.33
CA ASN A 65 -8.98 0.26 -16.22
C ASN A 65 -7.59 0.26 -15.55
N ILE A 66 -7.50 -0.15 -14.29
CA ILE A 66 -6.22 -0.34 -13.59
C ILE A 66 -6.08 -1.83 -13.24
N LYS A 67 -4.97 -2.43 -13.67
CA LYS A 67 -4.64 -3.78 -13.26
C LYS A 67 -4.18 -3.76 -11.81
N THR A 68 -4.98 -4.34 -10.91
CA THR A 68 -4.66 -4.46 -9.48
C THR A 68 -4.65 -5.93 -9.07
N SER A 69 -4.13 -6.23 -7.87
CA SER A 69 -4.47 -7.47 -7.17
C SER A 69 -5.99 -7.62 -7.08
N ASP A 70 -6.45 -8.84 -6.81
CA ASP A 70 -7.87 -9.14 -6.67
C ASP A 70 -8.15 -10.21 -5.60
N ALA A 71 -9.40 -10.66 -5.50
CA ALA A 71 -9.78 -11.63 -4.47
C ALA A 71 -9.06 -12.98 -4.61
N ASP A 72 -8.63 -13.35 -5.81
CA ASP A 72 -7.95 -14.63 -6.06
C ASP A 72 -6.52 -14.63 -5.53
N ASP A 73 -5.88 -13.46 -5.46
CA ASP A 73 -4.53 -13.28 -4.93
C ASP A 73 -4.41 -13.59 -3.43
N TYR A 74 -5.54 -13.60 -2.72
CA TYR A 74 -5.60 -13.83 -1.27
C TYR A 74 -6.18 -15.20 -0.89
N LYS A 75 -6.43 -16.06 -1.88
CA LYS A 75 -6.92 -17.44 -1.65
C LYS A 75 -5.78 -18.40 -1.42
N ALA A 76 -5.97 -19.33 -0.50
CA ALA A 76 -5.06 -20.47 -0.24
C ALA A 76 -3.59 -20.06 0.04
N ASN A 77 -3.35 -18.91 0.67
CA ASN A 77 -2.04 -18.46 1.11
C ASN A 77 -2.12 -17.79 2.49
N ILE A 78 -0.99 -17.28 2.99
CA ILE A 78 -0.86 -16.70 4.35
C ILE A 78 -1.10 -15.20 4.40
N TYR A 79 -1.42 -14.57 3.26
CA TYR A 79 -1.54 -13.11 3.17
C TYR A 79 -2.97 -12.64 3.35
N ASP A 80 -3.13 -11.57 4.12
CA ASP A 80 -4.36 -10.81 4.25
C ASP A 80 -4.42 -9.68 3.20
N LYS A 81 -5.63 -9.21 2.93
CA LYS A 81 -5.88 -7.92 2.27
C LYS A 81 -5.53 -6.80 3.27
N GLY A 82 -4.23 -6.47 3.38
CA GLY A 82 -3.74 -5.44 4.30
C GLY A 82 -4.07 -4.05 3.79
N HIS A 83 -4.70 -3.22 4.63
CA HIS A 83 -4.94 -1.82 4.29
C HIS A 83 -3.65 -1.01 4.42
N GLY A 84 -3.37 -0.14 3.44
CA GLY A 84 -2.39 0.93 3.59
C GLY A 84 -2.94 2.08 4.44
N ALA A 85 -3.89 2.86 3.90
CA ALA A 85 -4.70 3.80 4.69
C ALA A 85 -5.76 3.01 5.48
N PRO A 86 -5.74 3.02 6.84
CA PRO A 86 -6.54 2.12 7.65
C PRO A 86 -8.04 2.42 7.60
N ALA A 87 -8.87 1.41 7.42
CA ALA A 87 -10.33 1.56 7.42
C ALA A 87 -10.85 2.19 8.72
N ALA A 88 -10.28 1.84 9.87
CA ALA A 88 -10.69 2.37 11.15
C ALA A 88 -10.43 3.89 11.31
N THR A 89 -9.36 4.43 10.69
CA THR A 89 -9.05 5.86 10.69
C THR A 89 -10.04 6.65 9.83
N PHE A 90 -10.64 6.03 8.82
CA PHE A 90 -11.53 6.68 7.84
C PHE A 90 -13.00 6.21 7.96
N SER A 91 -13.40 5.70 9.12
CA SER A 91 -14.79 5.31 9.38
C SER A 91 -15.66 6.46 9.93
N ASP A 92 -15.29 7.70 9.64
CA ASP A 92 -16.06 8.91 9.96
C ASP A 92 -17.34 9.02 9.12
N ASN A 93 -17.29 8.56 7.87
CA ASN A 93 -18.45 8.46 6.98
C ASN A 93 -18.29 7.28 6.00
N MET A 94 -19.40 6.89 5.35
CA MET A 94 -19.43 5.73 4.47
C MET A 94 -18.57 5.90 3.21
N ASP A 95 -18.49 7.11 2.66
CA ASP A 95 -17.74 7.38 1.42
C ASP A 95 -16.22 7.27 1.67
N ASN A 96 -15.73 7.83 2.78
CA ASN A 96 -14.34 7.69 3.18
C ASN A 96 -14.00 6.23 3.46
N LEU A 97 -14.83 5.55 4.26
CA LEU A 97 -14.64 4.15 4.58
C LEU A 97 -14.58 3.29 3.30
N LYS A 98 -15.52 3.48 2.36
CA LYS A 98 -15.54 2.74 1.10
C LYS A 98 -14.26 2.93 0.28
N GLN A 99 -13.70 4.14 0.23
CA GLN A 99 -12.47 4.42 -0.51
C GLN A 99 -11.28 3.62 0.03
N THR A 100 -11.24 3.32 1.35
CA THR A 100 -10.16 2.49 1.91
C THR A 100 -10.17 1.05 1.38
N PHE A 101 -11.31 0.57 0.86
CA PHE A 101 -11.46 -0.78 0.30
C PHE A 101 -11.16 -0.89 -1.20
N SER A 102 -10.53 0.13 -1.80
CA SER A 102 -9.94 -0.02 -3.14
C SER A 102 -8.71 -0.94 -3.10
N TYR A 103 -8.57 -1.85 -4.09
CA TYR A 103 -7.35 -2.66 -4.23
C TYR A 103 -6.09 -1.82 -4.46
N LEU A 104 -6.21 -0.54 -4.82
CA LEU A 104 -5.07 0.40 -4.83
C LEU A 104 -4.48 0.63 -3.44
N ASN A 105 -5.30 0.47 -2.41
CA ASN A 105 -4.94 0.61 -0.99
C ASN A 105 -4.66 -0.75 -0.31
N CYS A 106 -4.59 -1.83 -1.09
CA CYS A 106 -4.45 -3.19 -0.59
C CYS A 106 -3.04 -3.71 -0.78
N ILE A 107 -2.43 -4.19 0.30
CA ILE A 107 -1.08 -4.76 0.34
C ILE A 107 -1.20 -6.26 0.62
N LEU A 108 -0.43 -7.08 -0.10
CA LEU A 108 -0.28 -8.52 0.19
C LEU A 108 0.53 -8.69 1.47
N GLN A 109 -0.13 -8.64 2.61
CA GLN A 109 0.51 -8.52 3.93
C GLN A 109 0.39 -9.82 4.72
N ASP A 110 1.49 -10.29 5.34
CA ASP A 110 1.47 -11.45 6.24
C ASP A 110 0.37 -11.29 7.29
N GLN A 111 -0.44 -12.35 7.49
CA GLN A 111 -1.62 -12.31 8.37
C GLN A 111 -1.27 -11.99 9.83
N TYR A 112 -0.11 -12.47 10.32
CA TYR A 112 0.30 -12.21 11.71
C TYR A 112 0.80 -10.78 11.87
N LEU A 113 1.47 -10.23 10.85
CA LEU A 113 1.86 -8.82 10.84
C LEU A 113 0.62 -7.94 10.79
N ASN A 114 -0.26 -8.17 9.82
CA ASN A 114 -1.46 -7.35 9.59
C ASN A 114 -2.38 -7.31 10.82
N ARG A 115 -2.68 -8.47 11.40
CA ARG A 115 -3.58 -8.60 12.55
C ARG A 115 -2.88 -8.30 13.90
N GLY A 116 -1.55 -8.22 13.92
CA GLY A 116 -0.70 -8.00 15.08
C GLY A 116 -0.11 -6.59 15.14
N GLU A 117 1.21 -6.49 15.04
CA GLU A 117 1.98 -5.28 15.32
C GLU A 117 1.66 -4.12 14.37
N TRP A 118 1.29 -4.39 13.12
CA TRP A 118 0.83 -3.36 12.19
C TRP A 118 -0.47 -2.69 12.67
N ARG A 119 -1.48 -3.49 13.04
CA ARG A 119 -2.75 -3.01 13.60
C ARG A 119 -2.54 -2.24 14.92
N LEU A 120 -1.63 -2.71 15.79
CA LEU A 120 -1.33 -2.02 17.05
C LEU A 120 -0.70 -0.65 16.82
N LEU A 121 0.19 -0.52 15.83
CA LEU A 121 0.73 0.80 15.45
C LEU A 121 -0.37 1.71 14.87
N GLU A 122 -1.29 1.20 14.06
CA GLU A 122 -2.44 1.98 13.56
C GLU A 122 -3.37 2.45 14.69
N GLU A 123 -3.57 1.63 15.73
CA GLU A 123 -4.30 2.03 16.94
C GLU A 123 -3.56 3.15 17.68
N GLN A 124 -2.24 3.09 17.70
CA GLN A 124 -1.41 4.12 18.32
C GLN A 124 -1.40 5.42 17.48
N GLU A 125 -1.41 5.34 16.16
CA GLU A 125 -1.58 6.50 15.25
C GLU A 125 -2.85 7.28 15.61
N ARG A 126 -3.99 6.58 15.76
CA ARG A 126 -5.27 7.20 16.16
C ARG A 126 -5.24 7.84 17.56
N LYS A 127 -4.37 7.38 18.48
CA LYS A 127 -4.15 8.06 19.76
C LYS A 127 -3.24 9.28 19.61
N TRP A 128 -2.28 9.25 18.69
CA TRP A 128 -1.43 10.41 18.43
C TRP A 128 -2.20 11.52 17.71
N ASP A 129 -3.10 11.17 16.78
CA ASP A 129 -3.89 12.16 16.07
C ASP A 129 -4.93 12.88 16.94
N ASP A 130 -5.22 12.38 18.15
CA ASP A 130 -5.97 13.12 19.17
C ASP A 130 -5.27 14.42 19.59
N THR A 131 -3.96 14.52 19.45
CA THR A 131 -3.13 15.66 19.89
C THR A 131 -2.67 16.55 18.75
N GLU A 132 -2.40 15.98 17.58
CA GLU A 132 -1.99 16.70 16.38
C GLU A 132 -2.18 15.84 15.12
N ASN A 133 -2.43 16.49 14.00
CA ASN A 133 -2.55 15.79 12.71
C ASN A 133 -1.26 15.06 12.33
N LEU A 134 -1.43 13.92 11.71
CA LEU A 134 -0.34 13.10 11.20
C LEU A 134 -0.40 13.00 9.68
N THR A 135 0.75 13.15 9.01
CA THR A 135 0.93 12.70 7.64
C THR A 135 1.71 11.39 7.65
N VAL A 136 1.11 10.35 7.10
CA VAL A 136 1.70 9.00 7.07
C VAL A 136 2.04 8.62 5.63
N LEU A 137 3.28 8.14 5.43
CA LEU A 137 3.74 7.54 4.19
C LEU A 137 4.13 6.08 4.46
N ILE A 138 3.56 5.16 3.70
CA ILE A 138 3.95 3.76 3.66
C ILE A 138 4.69 3.52 2.37
N THR A 139 5.92 3.00 2.44
CA THR A 139 6.68 2.52 1.28
C THR A 139 6.71 1.00 1.29
N VAL A 140 6.39 0.40 0.16
CA VAL A 140 6.33 -1.06 -0.03
C VAL A 140 7.57 -1.50 -0.79
N HIS A 141 8.35 -2.41 -0.23
CA HIS A 141 9.60 -2.88 -0.78
C HIS A 141 9.48 -4.34 -1.25
N PHE A 142 10.25 -4.68 -2.28
CA PHE A 142 10.25 -6.00 -2.89
C PHE A 142 11.68 -6.54 -3.00
N ASP A 143 11.83 -7.86 -2.93
CA ASP A 143 13.13 -8.52 -3.15
C ASP A 143 13.58 -8.41 -4.62
N ASN A 144 14.85 -8.63 -4.84
CA ASN A 144 15.39 -8.83 -6.18
C ASN A 144 16.10 -10.19 -6.26
N PRO A 145 15.58 -11.19 -7.00
CA PRO A 145 14.38 -11.12 -7.84
C PRO A 145 13.07 -11.03 -7.04
N VAL A 146 12.05 -10.42 -7.66
CA VAL A 146 10.73 -10.23 -7.04
C VAL A 146 10.05 -11.58 -6.82
N ARG A 147 9.65 -11.86 -5.58
CA ARG A 147 8.81 -13.03 -5.25
C ARG A 147 7.35 -12.73 -5.61
N ARG A 148 6.65 -13.74 -6.14
CA ARG A 148 5.24 -13.62 -6.52
C ARG A 148 4.44 -14.81 -6.03
N ILE A 149 3.15 -14.59 -5.78
CA ILE A 149 2.17 -15.67 -5.60
C ILE A 149 1.82 -16.29 -6.98
N PRO A 150 1.20 -17.48 -7.02
CA PRO A 150 0.88 -18.16 -8.29
C PRO A 150 0.00 -17.35 -9.25
N THR A 151 -0.83 -16.44 -8.75
CA THR A 151 -1.71 -15.55 -9.52
C THR A 151 -0.99 -14.32 -10.07
N ASN A 152 0.29 -14.14 -9.76
CA ASN A 152 1.24 -13.14 -10.26
C ASN A 152 1.46 -11.91 -9.37
N ALA A 153 0.58 -11.57 -8.42
CA ALA A 153 0.83 -10.42 -7.55
C ALA A 153 2.15 -10.57 -6.76
N ALA A 154 2.92 -9.49 -6.68
CA ALA A 154 4.21 -9.49 -6.01
C ALA A 154 4.06 -9.54 -4.49
N ILE A 155 4.92 -10.31 -3.83
CA ILE A 155 4.99 -10.42 -2.38
C ILE A 155 5.97 -9.35 -1.87
N PRO A 156 5.51 -8.35 -1.10
CA PRO A 156 6.41 -7.41 -0.45
C PRO A 156 7.41 -8.12 0.47
N SER A 157 8.65 -7.64 0.49
CA SER A 157 9.67 -8.12 1.43
C SER A 157 9.53 -7.44 2.80
N HIS A 158 9.30 -6.14 2.78
CA HIS A 158 9.09 -5.33 3.99
C HIS A 158 8.30 -4.07 3.67
N LEU A 159 7.79 -3.45 4.72
CA LEU A 159 7.02 -2.22 4.69
C LEU A 159 7.73 -1.19 5.57
N GLU A 160 7.91 0.01 5.06
CA GLU A 160 8.34 1.16 5.87
C GLU A 160 7.15 2.07 6.12
N LYS A 161 6.95 2.50 7.37
CA LYS A 161 5.93 3.47 7.74
C LYS A 161 6.61 4.70 8.35
N HIS A 162 6.46 5.83 7.68
CA HIS A 162 6.97 7.13 8.09
C HIS A 162 5.81 7.99 8.56
N ILE A 163 5.86 8.47 9.79
CA ILE A 163 4.81 9.27 10.43
C ILE A 163 5.37 10.64 10.74
N TYR A 164 4.83 11.66 10.10
CA TYR A 164 5.14 13.06 10.36
C TYR A 164 4.07 13.69 11.24
N PHE A 165 4.47 14.28 12.34
CA PHE A 165 3.66 15.00 13.30
C PHE A 165 3.62 16.48 12.90
N GLU A 166 2.51 16.95 12.34
CA GLU A 166 2.44 18.23 11.63
C GLU A 166 2.69 19.45 12.51
N LYS A 167 2.26 19.43 13.78
CA LYS A 167 2.45 20.54 14.71
C LYS A 167 3.83 20.55 15.33
N SER A 168 4.35 19.42 15.75
CA SER A 168 5.64 19.31 16.42
C SER A 168 6.82 19.21 15.47
N GLY A 169 6.57 18.93 14.17
CA GLY A 169 7.59 18.72 13.15
C GLY A 169 8.42 17.45 13.33
N LYS A 170 7.99 16.56 14.21
CA LYS A 170 8.70 15.30 14.53
C LYS A 170 8.41 14.23 13.49
N TRP A 171 9.36 13.31 13.34
CA TRP A 171 9.25 12.11 12.53
C TRP A 171 9.37 10.87 13.40
N ARG A 172 8.60 9.84 13.07
CA ARG A 172 8.79 8.48 13.55
C ARG A 172 8.73 7.51 12.38
N CYS A 173 9.68 6.59 12.30
CA CYS A 173 9.83 5.69 11.17
C CYS A 173 9.97 4.25 11.67
N PHE A 174 9.21 3.35 11.06
CA PHE A 174 9.14 1.95 11.45
C PHE A 174 9.36 1.05 10.23
N VAL A 175 10.10 -0.05 10.42
CA VAL A 175 10.36 -1.04 9.39
C VAL A 175 9.82 -2.40 9.83
N PHE A 176 8.89 -2.94 9.06
CA PHE A 176 8.27 -4.23 9.30
C PHE A 176 8.63 -5.21 8.19
N LEU A 177 9.29 -6.31 8.52
CA LEU A 177 9.40 -7.43 7.59
C LEU A 177 8.00 -7.99 7.33
N ASN A 178 7.71 -8.36 6.08
CA ASN A 178 6.41 -8.93 5.70
C ASN A 178 6.32 -10.42 6.08
N GLU A 179 6.49 -10.69 7.36
CA GLU A 179 6.48 -12.02 7.99
C GLU A 179 5.88 -11.93 9.40
N LYS A 180 5.69 -13.06 10.07
CA LYS A 180 5.26 -13.09 11.48
C LYS A 180 6.22 -12.28 12.34
N PRO A 181 5.75 -11.21 13.04
CA PRO A 181 6.60 -10.35 13.84
C PRO A 181 7.31 -11.11 14.98
N LYS A 182 8.59 -10.81 15.17
CA LYS A 182 9.43 -11.28 16.31
C LYS A 182 9.55 -10.23 17.41
N PHE A 183 9.25 -8.98 17.07
CA PHE A 183 9.40 -7.83 17.95
C PHE A 183 8.10 -7.02 17.97
N LYS A 184 7.87 -6.30 19.05
CA LYS A 184 6.77 -5.34 19.15
C LYS A 184 7.05 -4.12 18.27
N TRP A 185 6.01 -3.42 17.82
CA TRP A 185 6.15 -2.27 16.92
C TRP A 185 7.07 -1.17 17.51
N GLU A 186 7.09 -0.95 18.84
CA GLU A 186 7.96 0.03 19.50
C GLU A 186 9.45 -0.27 19.31
N GLN A 187 9.80 -1.55 19.12
CA GLN A 187 11.19 -2.00 18.92
C GLN A 187 11.61 -1.93 17.43
N LEU A 188 10.66 -1.69 16.53
CA LEU A 188 10.88 -1.60 15.08
C LEU A 188 11.11 -0.17 14.60
N GLU A 189 11.17 0.80 15.53
CA GLU A 189 11.48 2.18 15.21
C GLU A 189 12.94 2.32 14.74
N LYS A 190 13.14 3.06 13.66
CA LYS A 190 14.44 3.35 13.05
C LYS A 190 14.62 4.86 12.90
N LEU A 191 15.87 5.29 12.68
CA LEU A 191 16.14 6.66 12.26
C LEU A 191 15.43 6.93 10.93
N CYS A 192 14.73 8.05 10.85
CA CYS A 192 14.07 8.47 9.63
C CYS A 192 15.10 9.01 8.64
N GLU A 193 15.10 8.47 7.43
CA GLU A 193 15.71 9.14 6.29
C GLU A 193 14.71 10.16 5.72
N GLU A 194 15.17 11.36 5.34
CA GLU A 194 14.28 12.35 4.73
C GLU A 194 13.69 11.79 3.44
N LYS A 195 12.37 11.68 3.39
CA LYS A 195 11.64 11.27 2.19
C LYS A 195 11.02 12.50 1.54
N GLU A 196 11.51 12.87 0.35
CA GLU A 196 11.03 14.04 -0.42
C GLU A 196 9.53 14.03 -0.72
N HIS A 197 8.87 12.85 -0.66
CA HIS A 197 7.46 12.67 -1.03
C HIS A 197 6.46 13.02 0.08
N ILE A 198 6.93 13.44 1.25
CA ILE A 198 6.06 13.73 2.39
C ILE A 198 5.72 15.23 2.49
N LYS A 199 6.53 16.09 1.85
CA LYS A 199 6.28 17.53 1.80
C LYS A 199 5.22 17.89 0.76
#